data_ede9f57d7fdd8b1fbe0c8ae931439992
#
_entry.id   ede9f57d7fdd8b1fbe0c8ae931439992
#
_cell.length_a   1.000
_cell.length_b   1.000
_cell.length_c   1.000
_cell.angle_alpha   90.00
_cell.angle_beta   90.00
_cell.angle_gamma   90.00
#
_symmetry.space_group_name_H-M   'P 1'
#
loop_
_entity.id
_entity.type
_entity.pdbx_description
1 polymer ?
#
loop_
_entity_poly.entity_id
_entity_poly.type
_entity_poly.pdbx_seq_one_letter_code
_entity_poly.pdbx_strand_id
1 'polypeptide(L)'
;MKYGINLYGVLRNRKDTLAALKELRKLGFSSVEPCVAPAVIEGMEHVFWPADWLTAHAEEIRAMGLEIFSVHLVGWDPVTQREALKDLAVNCGIRHFVVKSPQVLTETALHETALAYTMLAETLETAGAEVLLHNERDDIAARFAGKTAYERLIDLCLGKVGAQVDAGWALAGGEDPEALLWRMGDRVRSLHYKDFALSGGDAVPTVLGKGELDLTACLQFARFSGIPQIVDLDAFGANPAEDLSESLQSLASRTQERQPSVSYLNTLDTVTGEIKTLRRFDRVIEAPNWLKNSNAMIFNSQGHIYRYDLETGEEALIDSGECDDCNNDHVVSPDEFMIAVSNSTRGGFISSRIYVLPIGGGHPRLVTPNAPSYLHGWSPDGKEFAYCAFREINGAIRGDIYTIPFEGGEEKRLTFEGFNDGPEYSPDGKHIWFISTRTGLMQVWRMNRDGSGQTQMTFTERNNWFGHVSPDGEKVVYLSYGRDDLEAGEHLPNMRV
;
A
#
# COMPACT_ATOMS: atom_id res chain seq x y z
N MET A 1 2.97 -13.59 -6.07
CA MET A 1 3.45 -12.20 -6.32
C MET A 1 4.44 -12.20 -7.48
N LYS A 2 4.57 -11.06 -8.16
CA LYS A 2 5.54 -10.89 -9.25
C LYS A 2 6.63 -9.96 -8.75
N TYR A 3 7.88 -10.39 -8.82
CA TYR A 3 9.03 -9.58 -8.44
C TYR A 3 9.79 -9.11 -9.66
N GLY A 4 10.25 -7.86 -9.61
CA GLY A 4 11.24 -7.30 -10.50
C GLY A 4 12.65 -7.51 -9.98
N ILE A 5 13.64 -7.18 -10.81
CA ILE A 5 15.06 -7.21 -10.43
C ILE A 5 15.80 -6.01 -11.02
N ASN A 6 16.59 -5.33 -10.18
CA ASN A 6 17.56 -4.34 -10.63
C ASN A 6 18.76 -5.04 -11.28
N LEU A 7 19.16 -4.56 -12.44
CA LEU A 7 20.16 -5.26 -13.26
C LEU A 7 21.62 -4.84 -12.95
N TYR A 8 21.86 -3.80 -12.15
CA TYR A 8 23.20 -3.30 -11.89
C TYR A 8 24.14 -4.39 -11.38
N GLY A 9 23.82 -5.00 -10.25
CA GLY A 9 24.64 -6.06 -9.67
C GLY A 9 24.73 -7.30 -10.54
N VAL A 10 23.60 -7.69 -11.18
CA VAL A 10 23.52 -8.88 -12.04
C VAL A 10 24.46 -8.79 -13.22
N LEU A 11 24.57 -7.62 -13.86
CA LEU A 11 25.32 -7.43 -15.10
C LEU A 11 26.78 -7.05 -14.91
N ARG A 12 27.21 -6.64 -13.69
CA ARG A 12 28.61 -6.23 -13.44
C ARG A 12 29.64 -7.27 -13.89
N ASN A 13 29.31 -8.55 -13.82
CA ASN A 13 30.21 -9.65 -14.15
C ASN A 13 29.73 -10.50 -15.35
N ARG A 14 28.73 -10.04 -16.10
CA ARG A 14 28.11 -10.77 -17.21
C ARG A 14 28.08 -9.90 -18.47
N LYS A 15 28.80 -10.35 -19.51
CA LYS A 15 28.89 -9.61 -20.79
C LYS A 15 27.74 -9.91 -21.75
N ASP A 16 27.06 -11.03 -21.62
CA ASP A 16 25.91 -11.39 -22.47
C ASP A 16 24.59 -11.02 -21.75
N THR A 17 24.12 -9.82 -22.01
CA THR A 17 22.92 -9.24 -21.44
C THR A 17 21.66 -10.07 -21.75
N LEU A 18 21.48 -10.47 -23.01
CA LEU A 18 20.26 -11.21 -23.40
C LEU A 18 20.22 -12.64 -22.81
N ALA A 19 21.39 -13.29 -22.65
CA ALA A 19 21.46 -14.57 -21.96
C ALA A 19 21.14 -14.43 -20.46
N ALA A 20 21.64 -13.35 -19.81
CA ALA A 20 21.32 -13.05 -18.42
C ALA A 20 19.80 -12.82 -18.23
N LEU A 21 19.15 -12.05 -19.11
CA LEU A 21 17.71 -11.80 -19.06
C LEU A 21 16.88 -13.09 -19.19
N LYS A 22 17.26 -13.98 -20.10
CA LYS A 22 16.60 -15.29 -20.25
C LYS A 22 16.73 -16.16 -18.98
N GLU A 23 17.86 -16.09 -18.30
CA GLU A 23 18.08 -16.80 -17.03
C GLU A 23 17.20 -16.20 -15.92
N LEU A 24 17.15 -14.86 -15.77
CA LEU A 24 16.30 -14.20 -14.81
C LEU A 24 14.81 -14.56 -14.99
N ARG A 25 14.36 -14.61 -16.25
CA ARG A 25 13.00 -15.05 -16.54
C ARG A 25 12.73 -16.49 -16.11
N LYS A 26 13.70 -17.39 -16.29
CA LYS A 26 13.60 -18.80 -15.83
C LYS A 26 13.59 -18.91 -14.31
N LEU A 27 14.29 -18.04 -13.60
CA LEU A 27 14.28 -17.97 -12.13
C LEU A 27 12.94 -17.46 -11.57
N GLY A 28 12.09 -16.85 -12.41
CA GLY A 28 10.75 -16.42 -12.00
C GLY A 28 10.54 -14.91 -11.92
N PHE A 29 11.55 -14.11 -12.26
CA PHE A 29 11.37 -12.65 -12.34
C PHE A 29 10.40 -12.28 -13.47
N SER A 30 9.59 -11.25 -13.24
CA SER A 30 8.57 -10.78 -14.19
C SER A 30 8.90 -9.42 -14.81
N SER A 31 9.80 -8.68 -14.19
CA SER A 31 10.24 -7.37 -14.67
C SER A 31 11.70 -7.13 -14.36
N VAL A 32 12.27 -6.18 -15.09
CA VAL A 32 13.67 -5.76 -14.95
C VAL A 32 13.77 -4.26 -14.83
N GLU A 33 14.78 -3.81 -14.12
CA GLU A 33 15.12 -2.40 -13.93
C GLU A 33 16.59 -2.17 -14.32
N PRO A 34 16.86 -1.75 -15.57
CA PRO A 34 18.20 -1.46 -16.04
C PRO A 34 18.68 -0.07 -15.61
N CYS A 35 20.00 0.10 -15.54
CA CYS A 35 20.65 1.40 -15.53
C CYS A 35 20.85 1.88 -16.97
N VAL A 36 20.36 3.08 -17.30
CA VAL A 36 20.39 3.62 -18.67
C VAL A 36 21.18 4.91 -18.75
N ALA A 37 22.11 4.98 -19.71
CA ALA A 37 22.94 6.14 -19.98
C ALA A 37 22.56 6.81 -21.32
N PRO A 38 22.82 8.12 -21.50
CA PRO A 38 22.52 8.81 -22.74
C PRO A 38 23.39 8.33 -23.93
N ALA A 39 24.57 7.78 -23.63
CA ALA A 39 25.52 7.27 -24.60
C ALA A 39 26.31 6.09 -24.02
N VAL A 40 27.14 5.48 -24.87
CA VAL A 40 28.01 4.37 -24.50
C VAL A 40 29.00 4.81 -23.40
N ILE A 41 29.07 4.05 -22.32
CA ILE A 41 30.13 4.15 -21.29
C ILE A 41 31.11 3.01 -21.57
N GLU A 42 32.29 3.36 -22.09
CA GLU A 42 33.28 2.40 -22.58
C GLU A 42 33.64 1.34 -21.52
N GLY A 43 33.53 0.07 -21.92
CA GLY A 43 33.79 -1.08 -21.04
C GLY A 43 32.67 -1.43 -20.07
N MET A 44 31.61 -0.64 -20.01
CA MET A 44 30.45 -0.83 -19.09
C MET A 44 29.10 -0.87 -19.84
N GLU A 45 29.09 -1.08 -21.13
CA GLU A 45 27.91 -1.03 -21.99
C GLU A 45 26.87 -2.09 -21.61
N HIS A 46 27.33 -3.20 -21.06
CA HIS A 46 26.48 -4.29 -20.58
C HIS A 46 25.81 -3.98 -19.22
N VAL A 47 26.36 -3.08 -18.43
CA VAL A 47 25.82 -2.63 -17.13
C VAL A 47 24.97 -1.39 -17.27
N PHE A 48 25.49 -0.38 -18.00
CA PHE A 48 24.82 0.88 -18.27
C PHE A 48 24.38 0.88 -19.72
N TRP A 49 23.12 0.53 -19.97
CA TRP A 49 22.64 0.40 -21.32
C TRP A 49 22.55 1.77 -22.01
N PRO A 50 23.15 1.92 -23.18
CA PRO A 50 22.90 3.10 -23.99
C PRO A 50 21.42 3.21 -24.35
N ALA A 51 20.86 4.42 -24.38
CA ALA A 51 19.45 4.64 -24.71
C ALA A 51 19.06 4.03 -26.07
N ASP A 52 19.93 4.12 -27.07
CA ASP A 52 19.72 3.52 -28.38
C ASP A 52 19.68 1.99 -28.32
N TRP A 53 20.54 1.38 -27.48
CA TRP A 53 20.51 -0.07 -27.29
C TRP A 53 19.20 -0.52 -26.66
N LEU A 54 18.75 0.19 -25.62
CA LEU A 54 17.46 -0.11 -24.98
C LEU A 54 16.31 0.01 -25.97
N THR A 55 16.28 1.09 -26.75
CA THR A 55 15.25 1.31 -27.77
C THR A 55 15.21 0.16 -28.80
N ALA A 56 16.39 -0.31 -29.23
CA ALA A 56 16.49 -1.40 -30.19
C ALA A 56 16.04 -2.77 -29.64
N HIS A 57 16.14 -3.01 -28.33
CA HIS A 57 15.90 -4.34 -27.73
C HIS A 57 14.67 -4.39 -26.80
N ALA A 58 13.97 -3.27 -26.57
CA ALA A 58 12.83 -3.24 -25.64
C ALA A 58 11.73 -4.24 -25.99
N GLU A 59 11.41 -4.41 -27.28
CA GLU A 59 10.42 -5.40 -27.72
C GLU A 59 10.90 -6.85 -27.54
N GLU A 60 12.19 -7.12 -27.82
CA GLU A 60 12.78 -8.44 -27.60
C GLU A 60 12.73 -8.82 -26.12
N ILE A 61 13.04 -7.88 -25.22
CA ILE A 61 12.96 -8.09 -23.76
C ILE A 61 11.53 -8.43 -23.35
N ARG A 62 10.53 -7.70 -23.85
CA ARG A 62 9.11 -8.01 -23.59
C ARG A 62 8.69 -9.36 -24.16
N ALA A 63 9.18 -9.70 -25.34
CA ALA A 63 8.91 -11.02 -25.95
C ALA A 63 9.47 -12.19 -25.11
N MET A 64 10.48 -11.95 -24.28
CA MET A 64 10.96 -12.93 -23.28
C MET A 64 10.03 -13.06 -22.09
N GLY A 65 8.98 -12.24 -21.95
CA GLY A 65 8.06 -12.18 -20.82
C GLY A 65 8.60 -11.38 -19.63
N LEU A 66 9.52 -10.43 -19.89
CA LEU A 66 10.04 -9.47 -18.92
C LEU A 66 9.52 -8.08 -19.22
N GLU A 67 8.88 -7.44 -18.25
CA GLU A 67 8.50 -6.03 -18.32
C GLU A 67 9.70 -5.14 -17.97
N ILE A 68 9.88 -4.02 -18.67
CA ILE A 68 10.82 -2.97 -18.25
C ILE A 68 10.01 -2.02 -17.39
N PHE A 69 10.05 -2.25 -16.08
CA PHE A 69 9.21 -1.52 -15.12
C PHE A 69 9.67 -0.07 -14.95
N SER A 70 10.96 0.12 -14.70
CA SER A 70 11.62 1.39 -14.43
C SER A 70 13.02 1.38 -15.01
N VAL A 71 13.62 2.56 -15.11
CA VAL A 71 15.03 2.70 -15.52
C VAL A 71 15.76 3.65 -14.56
N HIS A 72 16.94 3.25 -14.06
CA HIS A 72 17.83 4.14 -13.33
C HIS A 72 18.62 5.02 -14.31
N LEU A 73 18.54 6.32 -14.14
CA LEU A 73 19.24 7.28 -14.97
C LEU A 73 20.70 7.46 -14.53
N VAL A 74 21.64 7.22 -15.44
CA VAL A 74 23.08 7.36 -15.18
C VAL A 74 23.69 8.33 -16.17
N GLY A 75 24.26 9.43 -15.68
CA GLY A 75 24.91 10.43 -16.53
C GLY A 75 23.96 11.29 -17.38
N TRP A 76 22.68 11.29 -17.08
CA TRP A 76 21.70 12.19 -17.71
C TRP A 76 21.65 13.54 -17.01
N ASP A 77 21.53 14.59 -17.80
CA ASP A 77 21.19 15.94 -17.32
C ASP A 77 19.65 16.09 -17.35
N PRO A 78 18.99 16.20 -16.18
CA PRO A 78 17.53 16.24 -16.11
C PRO A 78 16.90 17.50 -16.71
N VAL A 79 17.66 18.55 -16.94
CA VAL A 79 17.17 19.82 -17.50
C VAL A 79 17.35 19.85 -19.01
N THR A 80 18.57 19.58 -19.49
CA THR A 80 18.89 19.74 -20.93
C THR A 80 18.51 18.52 -21.76
N GLN A 81 18.41 17.33 -21.17
CA GLN A 81 18.11 16.08 -21.87
C GLN A 81 16.68 15.55 -21.60
N ARG A 82 15.79 16.33 -20.96
CA ARG A 82 14.45 15.88 -20.60
C ARG A 82 13.57 15.45 -21.79
N GLU A 83 13.72 16.11 -22.94
CA GLU A 83 12.97 15.71 -24.15
C GLU A 83 13.46 14.35 -24.68
N ALA A 84 14.76 14.08 -24.66
CA ALA A 84 15.27 12.76 -25.02
C ALA A 84 14.79 11.64 -24.07
N LEU A 85 14.64 11.95 -22.77
CA LEU A 85 14.05 11.02 -21.80
C LEU A 85 12.54 10.80 -22.06
N LYS A 86 11.82 11.84 -22.48
CA LYS A 86 10.43 11.71 -22.93
C LYS A 86 10.32 10.84 -24.18
N ASP A 87 11.21 11.02 -25.17
CA ASP A 87 11.24 10.16 -26.35
C ASP A 87 11.53 8.71 -25.97
N LEU A 88 12.42 8.47 -25.00
CA LEU A 88 12.69 7.13 -24.49
C LEU A 88 11.45 6.53 -23.80
N ALA A 89 10.70 7.33 -23.01
CA ALA A 89 9.44 6.92 -22.42
C ALA A 89 8.44 6.42 -23.46
N VAL A 90 8.23 7.21 -24.51
CA VAL A 90 7.29 6.90 -25.60
C VAL A 90 7.75 5.68 -26.40
N ASN A 91 9.01 5.65 -26.86
CA ASN A 91 9.53 4.61 -27.72
C ASN A 91 9.66 3.25 -27.03
N CYS A 92 10.02 3.26 -25.75
CA CYS A 92 10.21 2.04 -24.97
C CYS A 92 9.03 1.74 -24.03
N GLY A 93 8.00 2.58 -23.94
CA GLY A 93 6.87 2.40 -23.04
C GLY A 93 7.26 2.40 -21.56
N ILE A 94 8.32 3.14 -21.20
CA ILE A 94 8.81 3.22 -19.81
C ILE A 94 7.96 4.22 -19.04
N ARG A 95 7.51 3.82 -17.84
CA ARG A 95 6.64 4.65 -17.00
C ARG A 95 7.34 5.27 -15.81
N HIS A 96 8.51 4.76 -15.42
CA HIS A 96 9.22 5.24 -14.22
C HIS A 96 10.69 5.49 -14.53
N PHE A 97 11.13 6.71 -14.26
CA PHE A 97 12.50 7.15 -14.44
C PHE A 97 13.09 7.44 -13.07
N VAL A 98 14.10 6.67 -12.67
CA VAL A 98 14.65 6.70 -11.33
C VAL A 98 15.89 7.59 -11.32
N VAL A 99 15.90 8.57 -10.42
CA VAL A 99 16.99 9.50 -10.16
C VAL A 99 17.52 9.35 -8.73
N LYS A 100 18.70 9.89 -8.45
CA LYS A 100 19.35 9.82 -7.14
C LYS A 100 19.51 11.21 -6.53
N SER A 101 19.72 11.27 -5.23
CA SER A 101 20.09 12.50 -4.52
C SER A 101 21.40 13.08 -5.04
N PRO A 102 21.64 14.41 -4.91
CA PRO A 102 22.90 15.02 -5.31
C PRO A 102 24.05 14.50 -4.44
N GLN A 103 25.27 14.40 -5.03
CA GLN A 103 26.46 13.93 -4.29
C GLN A 103 26.82 14.80 -3.09
N VAL A 104 26.55 16.11 -3.18
CA VAL A 104 26.77 17.05 -2.09
C VAL A 104 25.45 17.42 -1.47
N LEU A 105 25.23 17.00 -0.23
CA LEU A 105 23.99 17.22 0.50
C LEU A 105 24.05 18.55 1.27
N THR A 106 23.50 19.60 0.66
CA THR A 106 23.25 20.92 1.26
C THR A 106 21.84 21.38 0.92
N GLU A 107 21.25 22.28 1.73
CA GLU A 107 19.92 22.85 1.41
C GLU A 107 19.88 23.47 0.00
N THR A 108 20.93 24.17 -0.40
CA THR A 108 21.02 24.76 -1.75
C THR A 108 21.00 23.69 -2.83
N ALA A 109 21.84 22.65 -2.70
CA ALA A 109 21.89 21.56 -3.67
C ALA A 109 20.56 20.78 -3.74
N LEU A 110 19.88 20.57 -2.60
CA LEU A 110 18.56 19.94 -2.56
C LEU A 110 17.52 20.77 -3.31
N HIS A 111 17.50 22.11 -3.12
CA HIS A 111 16.58 23.00 -3.85
C HIS A 111 16.83 23.02 -5.36
N GLU A 112 18.11 23.12 -5.78
CA GLU A 112 18.49 23.10 -7.20
C GLU A 112 18.10 21.75 -7.85
N THR A 113 18.37 20.66 -7.15
CA THR A 113 18.00 19.31 -7.61
C THR A 113 16.49 19.14 -7.69
N ALA A 114 15.75 19.60 -6.68
CA ALA A 114 14.29 19.54 -6.68
C ALA A 114 13.68 20.29 -7.87
N LEU A 115 14.21 21.47 -8.18
CA LEU A 115 13.77 22.24 -9.36
C LEU A 115 14.02 21.45 -10.66
N ALA A 116 15.22 20.88 -10.82
CA ALA A 116 15.59 20.11 -12.00
C ALA A 116 14.69 18.87 -12.17
N TYR A 117 14.41 18.14 -11.07
CA TYR A 117 13.57 16.95 -11.10
C TYR A 117 12.09 17.28 -11.29
N THR A 118 11.62 18.39 -10.77
CA THR A 118 10.25 18.87 -11.04
C THR A 118 10.08 19.19 -12.53
N MET A 119 11.03 19.89 -13.14
CA MET A 119 11.00 20.16 -14.60
C MET A 119 11.03 18.88 -15.44
N LEU A 120 11.82 17.90 -15.04
CA LEU A 120 11.84 16.58 -15.68
C LEU A 120 10.49 15.87 -15.53
N ALA A 121 9.94 15.85 -14.32
CA ALA A 121 8.66 15.21 -14.03
C ALA A 121 7.51 15.82 -14.84
N GLU A 122 7.42 17.15 -14.94
CA GLU A 122 6.45 17.84 -15.78
C GLU A 122 6.56 17.46 -17.26
N THR A 123 7.79 17.27 -17.76
CA THR A 123 8.02 16.82 -19.14
C THR A 123 7.57 15.37 -19.34
N LEU A 124 7.94 14.46 -18.43
CA LEU A 124 7.62 13.04 -18.50
C LEU A 124 6.13 12.76 -18.27
N GLU A 125 5.45 13.54 -17.44
CA GLU A 125 4.00 13.47 -17.22
C GLU A 125 3.22 13.58 -18.55
N THR A 126 3.71 14.37 -19.51
CA THR A 126 3.10 14.47 -20.86
C THR A 126 3.22 13.20 -21.70
N ALA A 127 4.10 12.28 -21.32
CA ALA A 127 4.26 10.95 -21.93
C ALA A 127 3.67 9.83 -21.05
N GLY A 128 2.96 10.17 -19.97
CA GLY A 128 2.40 9.21 -19.03
C GLY A 128 3.45 8.50 -18.17
N ALA A 129 4.59 9.16 -17.94
CA ALA A 129 5.69 8.64 -17.10
C ALA A 129 5.94 9.54 -15.88
N GLU A 130 6.51 8.96 -14.82
CA GLU A 130 6.84 9.63 -13.56
C GLU A 130 8.35 9.59 -13.28
N VAL A 131 8.80 10.54 -12.47
CA VAL A 131 10.14 10.52 -11.88
C VAL A 131 10.05 9.95 -10.46
N LEU A 132 10.94 9.01 -10.15
CA LEU A 132 11.08 8.46 -8.81
C LEU A 132 12.47 8.80 -8.26
N LEU A 133 12.54 9.20 -7.00
CA LEU A 133 13.80 9.39 -6.29
C LEU A 133 14.14 8.08 -5.55
N HIS A 134 15.34 7.55 -5.78
CA HIS A 134 15.92 6.41 -5.07
C HIS A 134 16.81 6.89 -3.94
N ASN A 135 16.67 6.32 -2.74
CA ASN A 135 17.55 6.65 -1.62
C ASN A 135 18.84 5.82 -1.63
N GLU A 136 19.89 6.45 -1.16
CA GLU A 136 21.16 5.85 -0.82
C GLU A 136 21.42 6.00 0.69
N ARG A 137 22.49 5.35 1.20
CA ARG A 137 22.87 5.43 2.62
C ARG A 137 23.04 6.87 3.13
N ASP A 138 23.75 7.69 2.35
CA ASP A 138 24.18 9.02 2.80
C ASP A 138 23.02 10.01 2.89
N ASP A 139 22.05 9.96 1.97
CA ASP A 139 20.89 10.86 2.00
C ASP A 139 19.85 10.44 3.07
N ILE A 140 19.86 9.19 3.47
CA ILE A 140 19.14 8.72 4.65
C ILE A 140 19.83 9.17 5.95
N ALA A 141 21.15 9.10 6.03
CA ALA A 141 21.91 9.50 7.22
C ALA A 141 21.92 11.02 7.45
N ALA A 142 21.93 11.81 6.36
CA ALA A 142 21.92 13.27 6.46
C ALA A 142 20.54 13.81 6.88
N ARG A 143 20.55 14.84 7.76
CA ARG A 143 19.30 15.43 8.30
C ARG A 143 19.18 16.92 7.96
N PHE A 144 18.00 17.31 7.51
CA PHE A 144 17.62 18.68 7.22
C PHE A 144 16.25 18.97 7.82
N ALA A 145 16.17 19.93 8.73
CA ALA A 145 14.94 20.29 9.45
C ALA A 145 14.21 19.08 10.09
N GLY A 146 14.99 18.11 10.62
CA GLY A 146 14.45 16.93 11.29
C GLY A 146 14.08 15.75 10.37
N LYS A 147 14.10 15.94 9.03
CA LYS A 147 13.87 14.91 8.03
C LYS A 147 15.19 14.41 7.42
N THR A 148 15.19 13.25 6.79
CA THR A 148 16.31 12.79 5.97
C THR A 148 16.48 13.71 4.76
N ALA A 149 17.68 13.80 4.17
CA ALA A 149 17.89 14.53 2.92
C ALA A 149 16.99 13.98 1.80
N TYR A 150 16.76 12.67 1.79
CA TYR A 150 15.84 11.99 0.90
C TYR A 150 14.40 12.51 1.02
N GLU A 151 13.82 12.49 2.22
CA GLU A 151 12.47 13.02 2.47
C GLU A 151 12.38 14.52 2.15
N ARG A 152 13.43 15.26 2.53
CA ARG A 152 13.51 16.71 2.26
C ARG A 152 13.48 17.01 0.78
N LEU A 153 14.21 16.26 -0.04
CA LEU A 153 14.24 16.44 -1.49
C LEU A 153 12.87 16.12 -2.12
N ILE A 154 12.21 15.06 -1.69
CA ILE A 154 10.86 14.72 -2.16
C ILE A 154 9.85 15.81 -1.78
N ASP A 155 9.90 16.35 -0.56
CA ASP A 155 9.02 17.44 -0.14
C ASP A 155 9.21 18.69 -1.02
N LEU A 156 10.47 19.01 -1.36
CA LEU A 156 10.80 20.14 -2.22
C LEU A 156 10.29 19.99 -3.66
N CYS A 157 10.06 18.76 -4.12
CA CYS A 157 9.47 18.48 -5.44
C CYS A 157 7.93 18.66 -5.50
N LEU A 158 7.28 19.08 -4.42
CA LEU A 158 5.87 19.45 -4.34
C LEU A 158 4.90 18.39 -4.93
N GLY A 159 5.17 17.11 -4.67
CA GLY A 159 4.35 15.99 -5.13
C GLY A 159 4.56 15.58 -6.59
N LYS A 160 5.47 16.19 -7.31
CA LYS A 160 5.81 15.85 -8.71
C LYS A 160 6.73 14.64 -8.85
N VAL A 161 7.47 14.31 -7.79
CA VAL A 161 8.44 13.19 -7.77
C VAL A 161 7.99 12.18 -6.73
N GLY A 162 7.87 10.91 -7.13
CA GLY A 162 7.57 9.80 -6.25
C GLY A 162 8.83 9.24 -5.58
N ALA A 163 8.62 8.33 -4.63
CA ALA A 163 9.67 7.63 -3.92
C ALA A 163 9.86 6.21 -4.46
N GLN A 164 11.08 5.85 -4.80
CA GLN A 164 11.52 4.46 -4.85
C GLN A 164 12.36 4.21 -3.60
N VAL A 165 11.80 3.51 -2.62
CA VAL A 165 12.50 3.28 -1.35
C VAL A 165 13.35 2.02 -1.46
N ASP A 166 14.65 2.14 -1.21
CA ASP A 166 15.55 1.01 -0.96
C ASP A 166 15.61 0.78 0.55
N ALA A 167 14.97 -0.31 1.00
CA ALA A 167 14.86 -0.64 2.41
C ALA A 167 16.22 -0.99 3.05
N GLY A 168 17.11 -1.61 2.29
CA GLY A 168 18.46 -1.92 2.77
C GLY A 168 19.30 -0.67 2.97
N TRP A 169 19.31 0.27 2.03
CA TRP A 169 20.00 1.54 2.20
C TRP A 169 19.38 2.41 3.29
N ALA A 170 18.06 2.34 3.50
CA ALA A 170 17.40 2.99 4.63
C ALA A 170 17.96 2.45 5.96
N LEU A 171 18.02 1.12 6.11
CA LEU A 171 18.59 0.46 7.28
C LEU A 171 20.08 0.83 7.47
N ALA A 172 20.88 0.74 6.39
CA ALA A 172 22.31 1.07 6.44
C ALA A 172 22.58 2.56 6.75
N GLY A 173 21.66 3.44 6.42
CA GLY A 173 21.65 4.87 6.77
C GLY A 173 21.21 5.18 8.20
N GLY A 174 20.80 4.16 8.96
CA GLY A 174 20.38 4.29 10.37
C GLY A 174 18.93 4.69 10.55
N GLU A 175 18.08 4.49 9.53
CA GLU A 175 16.63 4.67 9.62
C GLU A 175 15.96 3.30 9.77
N ASP A 176 14.82 3.25 10.45
CA ASP A 176 13.93 2.09 10.41
C ASP A 176 13.18 2.06 9.07
N PRO A 177 13.38 1.03 8.22
CA PRO A 177 12.75 0.97 6.91
C PRO A 177 11.22 0.93 6.98
N GLU A 178 10.65 0.23 7.96
CA GLU A 178 9.19 0.17 8.14
C GLU A 178 8.65 1.55 8.50
N ALA A 179 9.24 2.22 9.49
CA ALA A 179 8.84 3.55 9.89
C ALA A 179 8.99 4.56 8.74
N LEU A 180 10.06 4.46 7.92
CA LEU A 180 10.24 5.30 6.74
C LEU A 180 9.13 5.05 5.70
N LEU A 181 8.83 3.78 5.38
CA LEU A 181 7.81 3.41 4.42
C LEU A 181 6.43 3.95 4.81
N TRP A 182 6.02 3.74 6.07
CA TRP A 182 4.75 4.26 6.58
C TRP A 182 4.69 5.79 6.62
N ARG A 183 5.79 6.45 6.97
CA ARG A 183 5.90 7.92 7.00
C ARG A 183 5.86 8.54 5.59
N MET A 184 6.47 7.87 4.62
CA MET A 184 6.42 8.27 3.21
C MET A 184 5.04 8.01 2.58
N GLY A 185 4.37 6.97 3.02
CA GLY A 185 2.98 6.68 2.66
C GLY A 185 2.76 6.54 1.15
N ASP A 186 1.77 7.24 0.61
CA ASP A 186 1.38 7.20 -0.81
C ASP A 186 2.42 7.79 -1.77
N ARG A 187 3.47 8.44 -1.26
CA ARG A 187 4.61 8.89 -2.08
C ARG A 187 5.48 7.72 -2.56
N VAL A 188 5.45 6.57 -1.87
CA VAL A 188 6.19 5.37 -2.29
C VAL A 188 5.53 4.76 -3.52
N ARG A 189 6.28 4.64 -4.61
CA ARG A 189 5.84 4.09 -5.90
C ARG A 189 6.43 2.73 -6.21
N SER A 190 7.57 2.40 -5.61
CA SER A 190 8.22 1.09 -5.69
C SER A 190 9.13 0.85 -4.51
N LEU A 191 9.41 -0.41 -4.22
CA LEU A 191 10.25 -0.84 -3.10
C LEU A 191 11.37 -1.72 -3.60
N HIS A 192 12.61 -1.35 -3.25
CA HIS A 192 13.78 -2.18 -3.42
C HIS A 192 14.04 -3.01 -2.17
N TYR A 193 14.21 -4.31 -2.36
CA TYR A 193 14.70 -5.23 -1.34
C TYR A 193 16.19 -5.43 -1.53
N LYS A 194 16.95 -4.90 -0.61
CA LYS A 194 18.40 -5.08 -0.48
C LYS A 194 18.70 -5.41 0.97
N ASP A 195 19.56 -6.37 1.23
CA ASP A 195 19.86 -6.80 2.60
C ASP A 195 21.33 -6.68 2.91
N PHE A 196 21.66 -6.35 4.14
CA PHE A 196 23.03 -6.14 4.62
C PHE A 196 23.26 -6.89 5.92
N ALA A 197 24.44 -7.50 6.03
CA ALA A 197 25.01 -7.85 7.31
C ALA A 197 25.71 -6.59 7.88
N LEU A 198 25.24 -6.09 9.01
CA LEU A 198 25.79 -4.88 9.66
C LEU A 198 26.85 -5.30 10.69
N SER A 199 28.08 -4.82 10.52
CA SER A 199 29.19 -5.13 11.46
C SER A 199 30.12 -3.94 11.59
N GLY A 200 30.31 -3.44 12.81
CA GLY A 200 31.28 -2.37 13.12
C GLY A 200 31.03 -1.03 12.40
N GLY A 201 29.82 -0.80 11.90
CA GLY A 201 29.46 0.38 11.10
C GLY A 201 29.55 0.17 9.59
N ASP A 202 30.02 -0.98 9.15
CA ASP A 202 30.02 -1.38 7.74
C ASP A 202 28.75 -2.14 7.39
N ALA A 203 28.20 -1.86 6.20
CA ALA A 203 27.08 -2.57 5.60
C ALA A 203 27.60 -3.48 4.47
N VAL A 204 27.60 -4.78 4.69
CA VAL A 204 28.08 -5.75 3.72
C VAL A 204 26.85 -6.37 3.02
N PRO A 205 26.71 -6.19 1.67
CA PRO A 205 25.58 -6.77 0.93
C PRO A 205 25.51 -8.28 1.11
N THR A 206 24.30 -8.79 1.32
CA THR A 206 24.05 -10.22 1.49
C THR A 206 22.78 -10.65 0.76
N VAL A 207 22.54 -11.96 0.70
CA VAL A 207 21.31 -12.55 0.15
C VAL A 207 20.13 -12.15 1.01
N LEU A 208 18.99 -11.85 0.41
CA LEU A 208 17.79 -11.43 1.14
C LEU A 208 17.37 -12.44 2.20
N GLY A 209 17.16 -11.95 3.40
CA GLY A 209 16.78 -12.71 4.59
C GLY A 209 17.95 -13.37 5.32
N LYS A 210 19.20 -13.07 4.92
CA LYS A 210 20.41 -13.43 5.66
C LYS A 210 21.08 -12.25 6.36
N GLY A 211 20.56 -11.05 6.16
CA GLY A 211 21.00 -9.81 6.80
C GLY A 211 20.05 -9.35 7.90
N GLU A 212 20.09 -8.05 8.16
CA GLU A 212 19.39 -7.40 9.27
C GLU A 212 18.03 -6.78 8.87
N LEU A 213 17.69 -6.80 7.55
CA LEU A 213 16.44 -6.21 7.08
C LEU A 213 15.23 -7.02 7.53
N ASP A 214 14.25 -6.36 8.18
CA ASP A 214 12.94 -6.96 8.40
C ASP A 214 12.14 -7.02 7.09
N LEU A 215 12.36 -8.11 6.34
CA LEU A 215 11.64 -8.37 5.09
C LEU A 215 10.13 -8.51 5.32
N THR A 216 9.70 -8.97 6.50
CA THR A 216 8.27 -9.22 6.77
C THR A 216 7.53 -7.89 6.86
N ALA A 217 8.06 -6.91 7.60
CA ALA A 217 7.49 -5.57 7.70
C ALA A 217 7.44 -4.86 6.33
N CYS A 218 8.55 -4.94 5.56
CA CYS A 218 8.60 -4.37 4.21
C CYS A 218 7.60 -5.01 3.25
N LEU A 219 7.43 -6.35 3.31
CA LEU A 219 6.46 -7.09 2.51
C LEU A 219 5.01 -6.73 2.91
N GLN A 220 4.74 -6.51 4.19
CA GLN A 220 3.43 -6.05 4.66
C GLN A 220 3.09 -4.71 4.04
N PHE A 221 3.98 -3.71 4.16
CA PHE A 221 3.77 -2.40 3.54
C PHE A 221 3.54 -2.53 2.02
N ALA A 222 4.38 -3.28 1.30
CA ALA A 222 4.24 -3.45 -0.16
C ALA A 222 2.92 -4.13 -0.55
N ARG A 223 2.42 -5.05 0.26
CA ARG A 223 1.11 -5.68 0.06
C ARG A 223 -0.04 -4.70 0.27
N PHE A 224 0.00 -3.92 1.34
CA PHE A 224 -1.01 -2.90 1.63
C PHE A 224 -1.03 -1.81 0.56
N SER A 225 0.14 -1.39 0.10
CA SER A 225 0.27 -0.31 -0.86
C SER A 225 0.09 -0.75 -2.32
N GLY A 226 0.11 -2.06 -2.61
CA GLY A 226 0.00 -2.60 -3.97
C GLY A 226 1.15 -2.20 -4.90
N ILE A 227 2.29 -1.74 -4.34
CA ILE A 227 3.41 -1.20 -5.11
C ILE A 227 4.29 -2.31 -5.69
N PRO A 228 4.96 -2.04 -6.82
CA PRO A 228 5.98 -2.92 -7.39
C PRO A 228 7.14 -3.18 -6.44
N GLN A 229 7.63 -4.40 -6.48
CA GLN A 229 8.63 -4.94 -5.58
C GLN A 229 9.83 -5.43 -6.40
N ILE A 230 11.01 -4.92 -6.12
CA ILE A 230 12.22 -5.13 -6.92
C ILE A 230 13.33 -5.68 -6.01
N VAL A 231 13.90 -6.80 -6.39
CA VAL A 231 15.10 -7.35 -5.77
C VAL A 231 16.30 -6.57 -6.27
N ASP A 232 17.14 -6.09 -5.37
CA ASP A 232 18.37 -5.36 -5.71
C ASP A 232 19.55 -5.93 -4.93
N LEU A 233 20.44 -6.66 -5.61
CA LEU A 233 21.65 -7.25 -5.04
C LEU A 233 22.87 -6.63 -5.69
N ASP A 234 23.66 -5.87 -4.92
CA ASP A 234 24.88 -5.23 -5.40
C ASP A 234 26.08 -6.18 -5.52
N ALA A 235 26.05 -7.27 -4.79
CA ALA A 235 27.09 -8.26 -4.78
C ALA A 235 26.52 -9.68 -4.72
N PHE A 236 27.25 -10.62 -5.29
CA PHE A 236 26.90 -12.04 -5.33
C PHE A 236 28.05 -12.88 -4.76
N GLY A 237 27.69 -14.02 -4.21
CA GLY A 237 28.62 -15.07 -3.86
C GLY A 237 29.22 -15.79 -5.08
N ALA A 238 29.66 -17.01 -4.88
CA ALA A 238 30.26 -17.82 -5.95
C ALA A 238 29.23 -18.25 -7.03
N ASN A 239 27.94 -18.29 -6.69
CA ASN A 239 26.86 -18.71 -7.59
C ASN A 239 25.71 -17.68 -7.60
N PRO A 240 25.73 -16.68 -8.49
CA PRO A 240 24.69 -15.66 -8.56
C PRO A 240 23.26 -16.18 -8.77
N ALA A 241 23.09 -17.27 -9.50
CA ALA A 241 21.77 -17.86 -9.74
C ALA A 241 21.19 -18.49 -8.46
N GLU A 242 22.03 -19.05 -7.61
CA GLU A 242 21.64 -19.58 -6.31
C GLU A 242 21.26 -18.45 -5.34
N ASP A 243 22.06 -17.40 -5.27
CA ASP A 243 21.77 -16.21 -4.44
C ASP A 243 20.43 -15.56 -4.80
N LEU A 244 20.12 -15.45 -6.11
CA LEU A 244 18.84 -14.95 -6.59
C LEU A 244 17.68 -15.90 -6.26
N SER A 245 17.89 -17.20 -6.41
CA SER A 245 16.89 -18.21 -6.05
C SER A 245 16.59 -18.20 -4.55
N GLU A 246 17.61 -18.12 -3.70
CA GLU A 246 17.47 -18.03 -2.26
C GLU A 246 16.74 -16.74 -1.85
N SER A 247 17.07 -15.61 -2.49
CA SER A 247 16.38 -14.32 -2.27
C SER A 247 14.89 -14.42 -2.59
N LEU A 248 14.52 -15.02 -3.73
CA LEU A 248 13.12 -15.22 -4.08
C LEU A 248 12.43 -16.19 -3.10
N GLN A 249 13.10 -17.24 -2.65
CA GLN A 249 12.57 -18.16 -1.64
C GLN A 249 12.36 -17.48 -0.28
N SER A 250 13.29 -16.59 0.12
CA SER A 250 13.14 -15.76 1.33
C SER A 250 11.91 -14.88 1.27
N LEU A 251 11.67 -14.24 0.13
CA LEU A 251 10.46 -13.44 -0.08
C LEU A 251 9.20 -14.31 -0.12
N ALA A 252 9.23 -15.44 -0.84
CA ALA A 252 8.09 -16.35 -0.97
C ALA A 252 7.70 -17.01 0.36
N SER A 253 8.67 -17.38 1.19
CA SER A 253 8.40 -18.01 2.49
C SER A 253 7.75 -17.05 3.50
N ARG A 254 7.98 -15.75 3.35
CA ARG A 254 7.37 -14.70 4.18
C ARG A 254 6.08 -14.15 3.55
N THR A 255 5.94 -14.28 2.24
CA THR A 255 4.64 -14.19 1.59
C THR A 255 3.97 -15.55 1.72
N GLN A 256 3.27 -15.81 2.79
CA GLN A 256 2.39 -16.97 2.82
C GLN A 256 1.49 -16.87 1.59
N GLU A 257 1.66 -17.80 0.62
CA GLU A 257 0.62 -18.05 -0.36
C GLU A 257 -0.66 -18.26 0.45
N ARG A 258 -1.63 -17.37 0.30
CA ARG A 258 -2.95 -17.64 0.85
C ARG A 258 -3.37 -18.98 0.27
N GLN A 259 -3.46 -20.00 1.13
CA GLN A 259 -4.22 -21.20 0.82
C GLN A 259 -5.53 -20.74 0.17
N PRO A 260 -6.03 -21.39 -0.87
CA PRO A 260 -7.28 -20.98 -1.48
C PRO A 260 -8.31 -20.77 -0.37
N SER A 261 -8.65 -19.50 -0.14
CA SER A 261 -9.48 -19.13 1.00
C SER A 261 -10.91 -19.56 0.68
N VAL A 262 -11.50 -20.27 1.62
CA VAL A 262 -12.91 -20.62 1.59
C VAL A 262 -13.61 -19.74 2.60
N SER A 263 -14.67 -19.05 2.18
CA SER A 263 -15.52 -18.27 3.07
C SER A 263 -16.90 -18.91 3.22
N TYR A 264 -17.47 -18.82 4.41
CA TYR A 264 -18.83 -19.24 4.70
C TYR A 264 -19.65 -18.02 5.09
N LEU A 265 -20.71 -17.74 4.34
CA LEU A 265 -21.71 -16.77 4.74
C LEU A 265 -22.65 -17.45 5.73
N ASN A 266 -22.65 -16.98 6.95
CA ASN A 266 -23.43 -17.54 8.04
C ASN A 266 -24.43 -16.53 8.62
N THR A 267 -25.52 -17.02 9.16
CA THR A 267 -26.39 -16.29 10.08
C THR A 267 -26.29 -16.90 11.47
N LEU A 268 -26.35 -16.06 12.50
CA LEU A 268 -26.39 -16.45 13.91
C LEU A 268 -27.74 -16.05 14.49
N ASP A 269 -28.49 -17.00 15.05
CA ASP A 269 -29.62 -16.69 15.89
C ASP A 269 -29.14 -16.22 17.27
N THR A 270 -29.40 -14.97 17.60
CA THR A 270 -28.88 -14.32 18.82
C THR A 270 -29.60 -14.77 20.10
N VAL A 271 -30.69 -15.57 20.00
CA VAL A 271 -31.42 -16.14 21.13
C VAL A 271 -30.98 -17.57 21.41
N THR A 272 -30.87 -18.39 20.36
CA THR A 272 -30.55 -19.81 20.50
C THR A 272 -29.03 -20.08 20.38
N GLY A 273 -28.27 -19.17 19.77
CA GLY A 273 -26.86 -19.38 19.44
C GLY A 273 -26.64 -20.28 18.20
N GLU A 274 -27.70 -20.65 17.50
CA GLU A 274 -27.60 -21.49 16.31
C GLU A 274 -26.95 -20.75 15.15
N ILE A 275 -25.93 -21.35 14.55
CA ILE A 275 -25.25 -20.84 13.35
C ILE A 275 -25.77 -21.64 12.15
N LYS A 276 -26.30 -20.93 11.14
CA LYS A 276 -26.74 -21.50 9.87
C LYS A 276 -25.87 -20.99 8.73
N THR A 277 -25.19 -21.89 8.02
CA THR A 277 -24.47 -21.57 6.78
C THR A 277 -25.48 -21.38 5.65
N LEU A 278 -25.47 -20.20 5.05
CA LEU A 278 -26.27 -19.86 3.89
C LEU A 278 -25.59 -20.29 2.60
N ARG A 279 -24.28 -19.99 2.49
CA ARG A 279 -23.48 -20.34 1.30
C ARG A 279 -22.00 -20.49 1.64
N ARG A 280 -21.33 -21.39 0.92
CA ARG A 280 -19.87 -21.52 0.86
C ARG A 280 -19.36 -20.87 -0.44
N PHE A 281 -18.28 -20.09 -0.32
CA PHE A 281 -17.58 -19.46 -1.44
C PHE A 281 -16.15 -19.99 -1.52
N ASP A 282 -15.67 -20.28 -2.73
CA ASP A 282 -14.27 -20.66 -2.99
C ASP A 282 -13.39 -19.42 -3.23
N ARG A 283 -13.69 -18.34 -2.51
CA ARG A 283 -12.97 -17.07 -2.48
C ARG A 283 -13.24 -16.35 -1.17
N VAL A 284 -12.43 -15.32 -0.89
CA VAL A 284 -12.68 -14.41 0.24
C VAL A 284 -13.92 -13.57 -0.06
N ILE A 285 -14.88 -13.55 0.88
CA ILE A 285 -15.92 -12.54 1.02
C ILE A 285 -15.80 -11.91 2.40
N GLU A 286 -16.09 -10.61 2.52
CA GLU A 286 -15.93 -9.87 3.77
C GLU A 286 -17.08 -8.90 3.99
N ALA A 287 -17.28 -8.53 5.27
CA ALA A 287 -18.17 -7.48 5.75
C ALA A 287 -19.60 -7.54 5.20
N PRO A 288 -20.36 -8.64 5.40
CA PRO A 288 -21.73 -8.72 4.89
C PRO A 288 -22.66 -7.72 5.59
N ASN A 289 -23.28 -6.85 4.81
CA ASN A 289 -24.29 -5.90 5.23
C ASN A 289 -25.68 -6.42 4.85
N TRP A 290 -26.58 -6.53 5.82
CA TRP A 290 -27.94 -7.03 5.59
C TRP A 290 -28.87 -5.92 5.10
N LEU A 291 -29.49 -6.12 3.94
CA LEU A 291 -30.56 -5.26 3.42
C LEU A 291 -31.91 -5.72 3.95
N LYS A 292 -32.49 -4.94 4.84
CA LYS A 292 -33.76 -5.30 5.51
C LYS A 292 -34.93 -5.28 4.55
N ASN A 293 -34.97 -4.31 3.62
CA ASN A 293 -36.09 -4.09 2.72
C ASN A 293 -36.13 -5.04 1.52
N SER A 294 -35.02 -5.66 1.15
CA SER A 294 -34.88 -6.47 -0.06
C SER A 294 -34.44 -7.92 0.19
N ASN A 295 -34.41 -8.35 1.45
CA ASN A 295 -33.98 -9.70 1.86
C ASN A 295 -32.70 -10.17 1.15
N ALA A 296 -31.69 -9.31 1.16
CA ALA A 296 -30.41 -9.55 0.51
C ALA A 296 -29.26 -9.13 1.41
N MET A 297 -28.06 -9.56 1.08
CA MET A 297 -26.82 -9.09 1.68
C MET A 297 -25.92 -8.44 0.64
N ILE A 298 -25.16 -7.45 1.06
CA ILE A 298 -24.05 -6.87 0.30
C ILE A 298 -22.76 -7.25 0.97
N PHE A 299 -21.76 -7.66 0.20
CA PHE A 299 -20.41 -7.95 0.68
C PHE A 299 -19.37 -7.56 -0.38
N ASN A 300 -18.13 -7.37 0.04
CA ASN A 300 -17.02 -7.21 -0.88
C ASN A 300 -16.30 -8.53 -1.15
N SER A 301 -15.70 -8.63 -2.33
CA SER A 301 -14.81 -9.71 -2.74
C SER A 301 -13.93 -9.25 -3.88
N GLN A 302 -12.61 -9.48 -3.77
CA GLN A 302 -11.64 -9.21 -4.84
C GLN A 302 -11.74 -7.77 -5.41
N GLY A 303 -11.90 -6.78 -4.53
CA GLY A 303 -11.99 -5.36 -4.91
C GLY A 303 -13.36 -4.89 -5.38
N HIS A 304 -14.34 -5.76 -5.45
CA HIS A 304 -15.69 -5.46 -5.95
C HIS A 304 -16.77 -5.69 -4.91
N ILE A 305 -17.93 -5.05 -5.13
CA ILE A 305 -19.10 -5.16 -4.26
C ILE A 305 -20.14 -6.07 -4.93
N TYR A 306 -20.69 -6.99 -4.16
CA TYR A 306 -21.67 -7.96 -4.61
C TYR A 306 -22.94 -7.87 -3.79
N ARG A 307 -24.08 -8.09 -4.45
CA ARG A 307 -25.40 -8.32 -3.82
C ARG A 307 -25.72 -9.81 -3.88
N TYR A 308 -26.08 -10.38 -2.74
CA TYR A 308 -26.50 -11.76 -2.61
C TYR A 308 -27.97 -11.82 -2.16
N ASP A 309 -28.84 -12.40 -2.97
CA ASP A 309 -30.24 -12.58 -2.67
C ASP A 309 -30.44 -13.79 -1.74
N LEU A 310 -31.09 -13.59 -0.59
CA LEU A 310 -31.26 -14.62 0.43
C LEU A 310 -32.32 -15.63 0.10
N GLU A 311 -33.25 -15.31 -0.81
CA GLU A 311 -34.34 -16.20 -1.21
C GLU A 311 -33.92 -17.10 -2.38
N THR A 312 -33.31 -16.49 -3.42
CA THR A 312 -32.92 -17.22 -4.62
C THR A 312 -31.53 -17.83 -4.54
N GLY A 313 -30.65 -17.26 -3.67
CA GLY A 313 -29.24 -17.62 -3.61
C GLY A 313 -28.42 -17.08 -4.77
N GLU A 314 -28.98 -16.17 -5.56
CA GLU A 314 -28.30 -15.53 -6.68
C GLU A 314 -27.36 -14.43 -6.20
N GLU A 315 -26.23 -14.30 -6.90
CA GLU A 315 -25.21 -13.31 -6.67
C GLU A 315 -25.11 -12.39 -7.90
N ALA A 316 -25.07 -11.09 -7.67
CA ALA A 316 -24.92 -10.09 -8.71
C ALA A 316 -23.83 -9.09 -8.33
N LEU A 317 -22.95 -8.76 -9.29
CA LEU A 317 -21.97 -7.68 -9.17
C LEU A 317 -22.72 -6.33 -9.17
N ILE A 318 -22.38 -5.44 -8.24
CA ILE A 318 -22.80 -4.04 -8.27
C ILE A 318 -21.75 -3.27 -9.08
N ASP A 319 -22.20 -2.66 -10.18
CA ASP A 319 -21.33 -1.80 -10.99
C ASP A 319 -20.98 -0.54 -10.18
N SER A 320 -19.77 -0.48 -9.68
CA SER A 320 -19.25 0.64 -8.88
C SER A 320 -18.37 1.61 -9.70
N GLY A 321 -18.47 1.55 -11.04
CA GLY A 321 -17.70 2.41 -11.93
C GLY A 321 -16.20 2.29 -11.72
N GLU A 322 -15.53 3.41 -11.42
CA GLU A 322 -14.08 3.44 -11.17
C GLU A 322 -13.65 2.90 -9.79
N CYS A 323 -14.59 2.52 -8.93
CA CYS A 323 -14.28 1.87 -7.64
C CYS A 323 -14.16 0.36 -7.82
N ASP A 324 -13.01 -0.11 -8.26
CA ASP A 324 -12.69 -1.51 -8.58
C ASP A 324 -11.66 -2.15 -7.66
N ASP A 325 -11.21 -1.40 -6.65
CA ASP A 325 -10.30 -1.87 -5.59
C ASP A 325 -10.87 -1.52 -4.20
N CYS A 326 -12.14 -1.93 -3.97
CA CYS A 326 -12.83 -1.74 -2.70
C CYS A 326 -12.32 -2.75 -1.66
N ASN A 327 -12.03 -2.25 -0.45
CA ASN A 327 -11.74 -3.12 0.69
C ASN A 327 -13.03 -3.55 1.42
N ASN A 328 -12.91 -4.17 2.60
CA ASN A 328 -14.02 -4.61 3.43
C ASN A 328 -14.88 -3.47 4.02
N ASP A 329 -14.44 -2.22 3.92
CA ASP A 329 -15.12 -1.09 4.55
C ASP A 329 -16.17 -0.51 3.62
N HIS A 330 -17.38 -1.01 3.72
CA HIS A 330 -18.53 -0.48 3.01
C HIS A 330 -19.77 -0.47 3.91
N VAL A 331 -20.61 0.52 3.73
CA VAL A 331 -21.82 0.72 4.56
C VAL A 331 -22.99 1.13 3.67
N VAL A 332 -24.14 0.52 3.91
CA VAL A 332 -25.41 0.86 3.25
C VAL A 332 -26.04 2.07 3.95
N SER A 333 -26.63 2.99 3.17
CA SER A 333 -27.37 4.12 3.72
C SER A 333 -28.57 3.67 4.57
N PRO A 334 -29.00 4.45 5.57
CA PRO A 334 -30.14 4.09 6.43
C PRO A 334 -31.45 3.82 5.68
N ASP A 335 -31.63 4.44 4.51
CA ASP A 335 -32.78 4.26 3.62
C ASP A 335 -32.61 3.16 2.56
N GLU A 336 -31.43 2.54 2.49
CA GLU A 336 -31.03 1.50 1.53
C GLU A 336 -31.03 1.92 0.05
N PHE A 337 -30.93 3.24 -0.26
CA PHE A 337 -30.83 3.70 -1.65
C PHE A 337 -29.38 3.88 -2.12
N MET A 338 -28.45 4.04 -1.19
CA MET A 338 -27.04 4.31 -1.49
C MET A 338 -26.15 3.32 -0.75
N ILE A 339 -24.94 3.16 -1.27
CA ILE A 339 -23.84 2.48 -0.59
C ILE A 339 -22.62 3.41 -0.58
N ALA A 340 -21.91 3.44 0.52
CA ALA A 340 -20.61 4.08 0.63
C ALA A 340 -19.53 2.99 0.72
N VAL A 341 -18.41 3.20 0.05
CA VAL A 341 -17.30 2.25 -0.06
C VAL A 341 -15.97 2.95 0.17
N SER A 342 -15.02 2.22 0.75
CA SER A 342 -13.62 2.62 0.75
C SER A 342 -12.93 1.97 -0.43
N ASN A 343 -12.36 2.79 -1.33
CA ASN A 343 -11.72 2.32 -2.55
C ASN A 343 -10.31 2.91 -2.69
N SER A 344 -9.36 2.06 -3.09
CA SER A 344 -7.97 2.43 -3.32
C SER A 344 -7.78 2.89 -4.76
N THR A 345 -7.47 4.16 -4.97
CA THR A 345 -7.37 4.76 -6.32
C THR A 345 -6.11 4.40 -7.09
N ARG A 346 -5.11 3.79 -6.43
CA ARG A 346 -3.80 3.44 -7.02
C ARG A 346 -3.34 2.03 -6.68
N GLY A 347 -4.27 1.14 -6.30
CA GLY A 347 -3.94 -0.24 -5.97
C GLY A 347 -3.16 -0.37 -4.65
N GLY A 348 -3.63 0.24 -3.57
CA GLY A 348 -3.02 0.06 -2.27
C GLY A 348 -3.79 0.71 -1.13
N PHE A 349 -3.67 0.11 0.06
CA PHE A 349 -4.35 0.50 1.29
C PHE A 349 -4.17 1.97 1.64
N ILE A 350 -2.97 2.53 1.46
CA ILE A 350 -2.65 3.94 1.79
C ILE A 350 -3.32 4.98 0.89
N SER A 351 -3.91 4.57 -0.23
CA SER A 351 -4.62 5.47 -1.15
C SER A 351 -6.13 5.45 -0.96
N SER A 352 -6.64 4.67 0.00
CA SER A 352 -8.07 4.49 0.25
C SER A 352 -8.79 5.83 0.51
N ARG A 353 -9.92 6.01 -0.17
CA ARG A 353 -10.84 7.13 0.00
C ARG A 353 -12.27 6.63 0.03
N ILE A 354 -13.14 7.43 0.61
CA ILE A 354 -14.56 7.10 0.73
C ILE A 354 -15.30 7.68 -0.48
N TYR A 355 -16.06 6.81 -1.12
CA TYR A 355 -16.97 7.13 -2.21
C TYR A 355 -18.39 6.73 -1.86
N VAL A 356 -19.36 7.38 -2.48
CA VAL A 356 -20.79 7.05 -2.36
C VAL A 356 -21.41 6.89 -3.73
N LEU A 357 -22.26 5.86 -3.91
CA LEU A 357 -22.93 5.57 -5.17
C LEU A 357 -24.32 4.96 -4.90
N PRO A 358 -25.23 4.95 -5.89
CA PRO A 358 -26.50 4.26 -5.77
C PRO A 358 -26.30 2.77 -5.48
N ILE A 359 -27.17 2.17 -4.65
CA ILE A 359 -27.07 0.76 -4.27
C ILE A 359 -27.25 -0.21 -5.47
N GLY A 360 -27.89 0.24 -6.53
CA GLY A 360 -28.03 -0.50 -7.79
C GLY A 360 -26.84 -0.35 -8.75
N GLY A 361 -25.82 0.36 -8.34
CA GLY A 361 -24.65 0.69 -9.17
C GLY A 361 -24.74 2.05 -9.84
N GLY A 362 -23.62 2.52 -10.38
CA GLY A 362 -23.51 3.81 -11.06
C GLY A 362 -22.18 4.51 -10.79
N HIS A 363 -22.09 5.79 -11.17
CA HIS A 363 -20.89 6.58 -10.96
C HIS A 363 -20.71 6.95 -9.50
N PRO A 364 -19.55 6.59 -8.89
CA PRO A 364 -19.24 6.96 -7.52
C PRO A 364 -18.89 8.44 -7.38
N ARG A 365 -19.31 9.06 -6.29
CA ARG A 365 -18.94 10.42 -5.90
C ARG A 365 -17.93 10.36 -4.75
N LEU A 366 -16.80 11.01 -4.91
CA LEU A 366 -15.78 11.14 -3.86
C LEU A 366 -16.35 11.95 -2.67
N VAL A 367 -16.12 11.45 -1.45
CA VAL A 367 -16.50 12.11 -0.19
C VAL A 367 -15.27 12.65 0.53
N THR A 368 -14.24 11.81 0.79
CA THR A 368 -13.02 12.21 1.51
C THR A 368 -11.93 12.65 0.54
N PRO A 369 -11.44 13.90 0.61
CA PRO A 369 -10.35 14.37 -0.24
C PRO A 369 -9.00 13.78 0.18
N ASN A 370 -8.84 13.47 1.48
CA ASN A 370 -7.59 12.98 2.07
C ASN A 370 -7.55 11.45 2.14
N ALA A 371 -6.35 10.87 2.00
CA ALA A 371 -6.08 9.45 2.13
C ALA A 371 -4.99 9.20 3.20
N PRO A 372 -4.94 8.01 3.80
CA PRO A 372 -5.99 6.99 3.73
C PRO A 372 -7.19 7.30 4.64
N SER A 373 -8.37 6.89 4.20
CA SER A 373 -9.64 7.00 4.91
C SER A 373 -10.45 5.72 4.74
N TYR A 374 -10.91 5.13 5.85
CA TYR A 374 -11.57 3.82 5.92
C TYR A 374 -12.94 3.97 6.57
N LEU A 375 -13.97 3.69 5.80
CA LEU A 375 -15.36 3.90 6.19
C LEU A 375 -15.85 2.79 7.11
N HIS A 376 -16.52 3.16 8.21
CA HIS A 376 -17.17 2.18 9.07
C HIS A 376 -18.60 2.56 9.46
N GLY A 377 -18.94 3.84 9.52
CA GLY A 377 -20.24 4.28 10.00
C GLY A 377 -20.93 5.30 9.12
N TRP A 378 -22.23 5.13 8.95
CA TRP A 378 -23.14 6.15 8.39
C TRP A 378 -24.11 6.56 9.47
N SER A 379 -24.27 7.86 9.72
CA SER A 379 -25.20 8.32 10.75
C SER A 379 -26.65 7.94 10.41
N PRO A 380 -27.48 7.55 11.40
CA PRO A 380 -28.86 7.14 11.14
C PRO A 380 -29.75 8.20 10.49
N ASP A 381 -29.36 9.49 10.61
CA ASP A 381 -30.02 10.61 9.92
C ASP A 381 -29.53 10.83 8.49
N GLY A 382 -28.59 10.01 8.01
CA GLY A 382 -28.04 10.06 6.66
C GLY A 382 -27.06 11.20 6.39
N LYS A 383 -26.68 12.01 7.39
CA LYS A 383 -26.03 13.30 7.16
C LYS A 383 -24.51 13.32 7.22
N GLU A 384 -23.92 12.32 7.86
CA GLU A 384 -22.44 12.25 7.99
C GLU A 384 -21.93 10.81 8.05
N PHE A 385 -20.65 10.66 7.74
CA PHE A 385 -19.89 9.42 7.89
C PHE A 385 -18.97 9.51 9.10
N ALA A 386 -18.76 8.37 9.74
CA ALA A 386 -17.67 8.14 10.69
C ALA A 386 -16.69 7.13 10.09
N TYR A 387 -15.40 7.41 10.21
CA TYR A 387 -14.36 6.62 9.56
C TYR A 387 -13.04 6.67 10.33
N CYS A 388 -12.21 5.67 10.13
CA CYS A 388 -10.82 5.70 10.54
C CYS A 388 -9.98 6.41 9.48
N ALA A 389 -9.09 7.29 9.92
CA ALA A 389 -8.18 7.94 9.00
C ALA A 389 -6.79 8.07 9.60
N PHE A 390 -5.77 7.83 8.76
CA PHE A 390 -4.39 8.03 9.13
C PHE A 390 -3.95 9.41 8.65
N ARG A 391 -3.52 10.24 9.60
CA ARG A 391 -3.07 11.61 9.33
C ARG A 391 -1.75 11.88 10.01
N GLU A 392 -0.88 12.64 9.34
CA GLU A 392 0.34 13.11 9.95
C GLU A 392 0.02 14.22 10.97
N ILE A 393 0.36 13.97 12.24
CA ILE A 393 0.13 14.91 13.34
C ILE A 393 1.41 15.03 14.14
N ASN A 394 1.99 16.22 14.16
CA ASN A 394 3.26 16.53 14.83
C ASN A 394 4.42 15.57 14.40
N GLY A 395 4.48 15.24 13.11
CA GLY A 395 5.53 14.40 12.54
C GLY A 395 5.34 12.89 12.73
N ALA A 396 4.19 12.44 13.24
CA ALA A 396 3.85 11.03 13.37
C ALA A 396 2.50 10.72 12.69
N ILE A 397 2.43 9.59 12.00
CA ILE A 397 1.17 9.09 11.45
C ILE A 397 0.34 8.49 12.58
N ARG A 398 -0.93 8.90 12.66
CA ARG A 398 -1.87 8.46 13.70
C ARG A 398 -3.16 7.97 13.05
N GLY A 399 -3.62 6.79 13.48
CA GLY A 399 -4.96 6.29 13.17
C GLY A 399 -5.97 6.79 14.20
N ASP A 400 -6.91 7.63 13.76
CA ASP A 400 -7.91 8.24 14.61
C ASP A 400 -9.29 8.23 13.95
N ILE A 401 -10.33 8.38 14.78
CA ILE A 401 -11.70 8.49 14.32
C ILE A 401 -11.97 9.92 13.85
N TYR A 402 -12.54 10.02 12.66
CA TYR A 402 -12.99 11.26 12.05
C TYR A 402 -14.46 11.16 11.64
N THR A 403 -15.10 12.31 11.50
CA THR A 403 -16.40 12.44 10.82
C THR A 403 -16.30 13.44 9.69
N ILE A 404 -17.15 13.27 8.67
CA ILE A 404 -17.28 14.17 7.52
C ILE A 404 -18.75 14.23 7.08
N PRO A 405 -19.30 15.38 6.68
CA PRO A 405 -20.64 15.45 6.12
C PRO A 405 -20.83 14.55 4.90
N PHE A 406 -22.03 14.04 4.68
CA PHE A 406 -22.39 13.21 3.51
C PHE A 406 -21.98 13.87 2.18
N GLU A 407 -22.14 15.20 2.07
CA GLU A 407 -21.75 15.95 0.88
C GLU A 407 -20.23 16.16 0.75
N GLY A 408 -19.43 15.72 1.73
CA GLY A 408 -18.02 16.04 1.82
C GLY A 408 -17.77 17.35 2.55
N GLY A 409 -16.55 17.86 2.51
CA GLY A 409 -16.15 19.11 3.16
C GLY A 409 -15.07 18.92 4.22
N GLU A 410 -15.17 19.62 5.34
CA GLU A 410 -14.18 19.59 6.41
C GLU A 410 -14.32 18.31 7.25
N GLU A 411 -13.22 17.59 7.41
CA GLU A 411 -13.16 16.42 8.32
C GLU A 411 -12.91 16.86 9.75
N LYS A 412 -13.65 16.26 10.69
CA LYS A 412 -13.52 16.54 12.12
C LYS A 412 -12.93 15.35 12.85
N ARG A 413 -11.77 15.54 13.47
CA ARG A 413 -11.12 14.53 14.31
C ARG A 413 -11.81 14.41 15.67
N LEU A 414 -12.11 13.17 16.12
CA LEU A 414 -12.81 12.90 17.37
C LEU A 414 -11.94 12.21 18.44
N THR A 415 -10.85 11.52 18.06
CA THR A 415 -9.95 10.82 19.00
C THR A 415 -8.53 11.39 18.92
N PHE A 416 -7.76 11.25 20.04
CA PHE A 416 -6.47 11.89 20.20
C PHE A 416 -5.43 11.02 20.90
N GLU A 417 -5.80 9.82 21.37
CA GLU A 417 -4.97 8.91 22.12
C GLU A 417 -5.11 7.48 21.61
N GLY A 418 -3.99 6.72 21.59
CA GLY A 418 -3.95 5.34 21.12
C GLY A 418 -4.10 5.24 19.61
N PHE A 419 -4.21 4.03 19.10
CA PHE A 419 -4.72 3.72 17.77
C PHE A 419 -6.23 3.50 17.89
N ASN A 420 -7.01 4.04 16.97
CA ASN A 420 -8.47 4.00 17.00
C ASN A 420 -9.03 3.62 15.63
N ASP A 421 -10.05 2.75 15.61
CA ASP A 421 -10.64 2.24 14.38
C ASP A 421 -12.11 1.84 14.58
N GLY A 422 -12.77 1.40 13.51
CA GLY A 422 -14.10 0.79 13.48
C GLY A 422 -15.23 1.64 14.06
N PRO A 423 -15.37 2.94 13.70
CA PRO A 423 -16.42 3.78 14.25
C PRO A 423 -17.79 3.45 13.66
N GLU A 424 -18.75 3.09 14.50
CA GLU A 424 -20.15 2.83 14.14
C GLU A 424 -21.11 3.66 14.98
N TYR A 425 -22.13 4.25 14.34
CA TYR A 425 -23.17 4.96 15.08
C TYR A 425 -24.10 4.02 15.80
N SER A 426 -24.49 4.36 17.03
CA SER A 426 -25.63 3.72 17.66
C SER A 426 -26.92 3.97 16.86
N PRO A 427 -27.91 3.04 16.89
CA PRO A 427 -29.16 3.18 16.12
C PRO A 427 -29.93 4.46 16.40
N ASP A 428 -29.81 5.03 17.62
CA ASP A 428 -30.43 6.31 18.01
C ASP A 428 -29.60 7.55 17.59
N GLY A 429 -28.43 7.33 16.98
CA GLY A 429 -27.53 8.39 16.49
C GLY A 429 -26.86 9.24 17.57
N LYS A 430 -26.98 8.89 18.85
CA LYS A 430 -26.41 9.69 19.95
C LYS A 430 -24.96 9.37 20.22
N HIS A 431 -24.53 8.16 19.92
CA HIS A 431 -23.20 7.67 20.24
C HIS A 431 -22.49 7.13 19.00
N ILE A 432 -21.15 7.12 19.07
CA ILE A 432 -20.27 6.39 18.17
C ILE A 432 -19.53 5.33 18.98
N TRP A 433 -19.65 4.08 18.57
CA TRP A 433 -18.85 2.97 19.09
C TRP A 433 -17.59 2.86 18.26
N PHE A 434 -16.47 2.53 18.86
CA PHE A 434 -15.19 2.43 18.18
C PHE A 434 -14.25 1.53 18.97
N ILE A 435 -13.10 1.21 18.42
CA ILE A 435 -12.07 0.43 19.09
C ILE A 435 -10.83 1.29 19.34
N SER A 436 -10.12 1.00 20.45
CA SER A 436 -8.92 1.77 20.83
C SER A 436 -7.93 0.93 21.63
N THR A 437 -6.62 1.16 21.35
CA THR A 437 -5.51 0.56 22.10
C THR A 437 -5.04 1.39 23.28
N ARG A 438 -5.68 2.51 23.61
CA ARG A 438 -5.22 3.48 24.64
C ARG A 438 -5.05 2.88 26.05
N THR A 439 -5.65 1.72 26.33
CA THR A 439 -5.49 0.99 27.59
C THR A 439 -4.63 -0.28 27.45
N GLY A 440 -3.85 -0.40 26.36
CA GLY A 440 -2.91 -1.48 26.09
C GLY A 440 -3.41 -2.45 25.04
N LEU A 441 -4.43 -3.26 25.34
CA LEU A 441 -5.08 -4.14 24.37
C LEU A 441 -6.16 -3.39 23.59
N MET A 442 -6.50 -3.87 22.39
CA MET A 442 -7.63 -3.36 21.64
C MET A 442 -8.92 -3.65 22.40
N GLN A 443 -9.67 -2.61 22.72
CA GLN A 443 -10.93 -2.70 23.43
C GLN A 443 -12.01 -1.89 22.73
N VAL A 444 -13.28 -2.28 22.94
CA VAL A 444 -14.43 -1.53 22.44
C VAL A 444 -14.69 -0.34 23.35
N TRP A 445 -14.90 0.81 22.77
CA TRP A 445 -15.19 2.10 23.40
C TRP A 445 -16.48 2.71 22.84
N ARG A 446 -17.03 3.66 23.55
CA ARG A 446 -18.17 4.46 23.13
C ARG A 446 -17.93 5.93 23.46
N MET A 447 -18.34 6.82 22.59
CA MET A 447 -18.33 8.28 22.78
C MET A 447 -19.65 8.92 22.37
N ASN A 448 -19.91 10.14 22.78
CA ASN A 448 -20.97 10.95 22.21
C ASN A 448 -20.67 11.27 20.73
N ARG A 449 -21.71 11.58 19.94
CA ARG A 449 -21.56 11.91 18.50
C ARG A 449 -20.55 13.05 18.24
N ASP A 450 -20.38 13.96 19.19
CA ASP A 450 -19.43 15.09 19.09
C ASP A 450 -17.98 14.74 19.44
N GLY A 451 -17.70 13.49 19.86
CA GLY A 451 -16.41 12.98 20.32
C GLY A 451 -16.18 13.07 21.82
N SER A 452 -17.06 13.70 22.59
CA SER A 452 -16.97 13.81 24.04
C SER A 452 -17.40 12.53 24.76
N GLY A 453 -17.10 12.41 26.07
CA GLY A 453 -17.60 11.33 26.92
C GLY A 453 -17.10 9.94 26.55
N GLN A 454 -15.85 9.83 26.08
CA GLN A 454 -15.23 8.56 25.66
C GLN A 454 -15.12 7.59 26.83
N THR A 455 -15.75 6.44 26.72
CA THR A 455 -15.86 5.43 27.79
C THR A 455 -15.53 4.05 27.27
N GLN A 456 -14.65 3.31 27.96
CA GLN A 456 -14.34 1.92 27.66
C GLN A 456 -15.54 1.02 27.97
N MET A 457 -15.87 0.10 27.09
CA MET A 457 -17.02 -0.78 27.19
C MET A 457 -16.63 -2.24 27.42
N THR A 458 -15.45 -2.67 26.98
CA THR A 458 -14.92 -4.02 27.23
C THR A 458 -13.63 -3.95 28.03
N PHE A 459 -13.41 -4.96 28.94
CA PHE A 459 -12.31 -5.00 29.90
C PHE A 459 -11.67 -6.38 29.96
N THR A 460 -11.55 -7.05 28.82
CA THR A 460 -11.04 -8.42 28.73
C THR A 460 -9.52 -8.45 28.54
N GLU A 461 -8.90 -9.60 28.81
CA GLU A 461 -7.50 -9.92 28.50
C GLU A 461 -7.30 -10.34 27.02
N ARG A 462 -8.19 -9.89 26.14
CA ARG A 462 -8.22 -10.20 24.70
C ARG A 462 -8.30 -8.93 23.90
N ASN A 463 -8.00 -9.02 22.60
CA ASN A 463 -8.19 -7.92 21.64
C ASN A 463 -9.61 -8.00 21.07
N ASN A 464 -10.41 -6.98 21.33
CA ASN A 464 -11.81 -6.88 20.92
C ASN A 464 -11.98 -5.85 19.80
N TRP A 465 -12.51 -6.30 18.67
CA TRP A 465 -12.62 -5.53 17.44
C TRP A 465 -14.07 -5.33 17.01
N PHE A 466 -14.35 -4.20 16.36
CA PHE A 466 -15.60 -3.89 15.65
C PHE A 466 -16.87 -4.18 16.42
N GLY A 467 -17.26 -3.28 17.31
CA GLY A 467 -18.47 -3.40 18.10
C GLY A 467 -19.71 -2.97 17.32
N HIS A 468 -20.51 -3.91 16.84
CA HIS A 468 -21.77 -3.66 16.14
C HIS A 468 -22.96 -3.69 17.09
N VAL A 469 -23.72 -2.60 17.13
CA VAL A 469 -24.88 -2.45 18.01
C VAL A 469 -26.13 -3.01 17.34
N SER A 470 -26.91 -3.81 18.08
CA SER A 470 -28.18 -4.33 17.59
C SER A 470 -29.18 -3.18 17.28
N PRO A 471 -30.12 -3.37 16.34
CA PRO A 471 -31.09 -2.33 15.96
C PRO A 471 -31.93 -1.77 17.11
N ASP A 472 -32.16 -2.58 18.15
CA ASP A 472 -32.87 -2.18 19.38
C ASP A 472 -31.95 -1.46 20.40
N GLY A 473 -30.63 -1.46 20.15
CA GLY A 473 -29.62 -0.84 21.04
C GLY A 473 -29.31 -1.65 22.32
N GLU A 474 -29.85 -2.88 22.46
CA GLU A 474 -29.73 -3.66 23.68
C GLU A 474 -28.50 -4.59 23.72
N LYS A 475 -27.95 -4.93 22.56
CA LYS A 475 -26.82 -5.86 22.41
C LYS A 475 -25.71 -5.28 21.56
N VAL A 476 -24.52 -5.75 21.79
CA VAL A 476 -23.34 -5.46 20.96
C VAL A 476 -22.67 -6.78 20.61
N VAL A 477 -22.42 -7.02 19.33
CA VAL A 477 -21.57 -8.10 18.86
C VAL A 477 -20.21 -7.54 18.48
N TYR A 478 -19.14 -8.23 18.81
CA TYR A 478 -17.77 -7.85 18.46
C TYR A 478 -16.90 -9.09 18.24
N LEU A 479 -15.81 -8.94 17.51
CA LEU A 479 -14.81 -9.99 17.33
C LEU A 479 -13.85 -9.97 18.53
N SER A 480 -13.42 -11.15 19.02
CA SER A 480 -12.51 -11.24 20.15
C SER A 480 -11.38 -12.22 19.86
N TYR A 481 -10.20 -11.68 19.64
CA TYR A 481 -8.97 -12.42 19.33
C TYR A 481 -8.14 -12.68 20.60
N GLY A 482 -7.21 -13.64 20.53
CA GLY A 482 -6.21 -13.85 21.56
C GLY A 482 -5.33 -12.61 21.77
N ARG A 483 -4.68 -12.55 22.95
CA ARG A 483 -3.84 -11.41 23.29
C ARG A 483 -2.71 -11.18 22.30
N ASP A 484 -2.11 -12.26 21.81
CA ASP A 484 -0.95 -12.25 20.92
C ASP A 484 -1.32 -12.10 19.44
N ASP A 485 -2.63 -12.17 19.12
CA ASP A 485 -3.11 -12.10 17.73
C ASP A 485 -3.14 -10.67 17.18
N LEU A 486 -3.01 -9.63 18.01
CA LEU A 486 -2.95 -8.24 17.56
C LEU A 486 -1.70 -7.96 16.72
N GLU A 487 -0.54 -8.53 17.11
CA GLU A 487 0.71 -8.40 16.37
C GLU A 487 0.68 -9.16 15.03
N ALA A 488 -0.17 -10.19 14.96
CA ALA A 488 -0.32 -10.99 13.75
C ALA A 488 -1.18 -10.34 12.65
N GLY A 489 -1.88 -9.24 12.98
CA GLY A 489 -2.80 -8.53 12.08
C GLY A 489 -4.20 -9.15 12.04
N GLU A 490 -5.20 -8.32 11.82
CA GLU A 490 -6.63 -8.63 11.99
C GLU A 490 -7.23 -9.59 10.94
N HIS A 491 -6.58 -9.81 9.82
CA HIS A 491 -7.08 -10.63 8.72
C HIS A 491 -6.16 -11.79 8.33
N LEU A 492 -5.33 -12.28 9.25
CA LEU A 492 -4.43 -13.38 8.96
C LEU A 492 -5.15 -14.73 8.88
N PRO A 493 -4.71 -15.61 7.95
CA PRO A 493 -5.18 -16.99 7.91
C PRO A 493 -4.88 -17.70 9.25
N ASN A 494 -5.81 -18.54 9.69
CA ASN A 494 -5.72 -19.34 10.91
C ASN A 494 -5.88 -18.58 12.25
N MET A 495 -6.26 -17.31 12.24
CA MET A 495 -6.68 -16.64 13.47
C MET A 495 -7.95 -17.30 14.03
N ARG A 496 -8.00 -17.44 15.35
CA ARG A 496 -9.19 -17.94 16.06
C ARG A 496 -9.86 -16.77 16.75
N VAL A 497 -11.09 -16.56 16.38
CA VAL A 497 -11.98 -15.54 16.97
C VAL A 497 -12.71 -16.11 18.19
#